data_3ae5f1f65624cfd307be1ad5274f38ae
#
_entry.id   3ae5f1f65624cfd307be1ad5274f38ae
#
_cell.length_a   1.000
_cell.length_b   1.000
_cell.length_c   1.000
_cell.angle_alpha   90.00
_cell.angle_beta   90.00
_cell.angle_gamma   90.00
#
_symmetry.space_group_name_H-M   'P 1'
#
loop_
_entity.id
_entity.type
_entity.pdbx_description
1 polymer ?
#
loop_
_entity_poly.entity_id
_entity_poly.type
_entity_poly.pdbx_seq_one_letter_code
_entity_poly.pdbx_strand_id
1 'polypeptide(L)'
;MTIKTVDATERLSYLRSAVNDEHKIFIGKYDEKKLTPKTRDKQYKWILITEVFILLDEPVFLDHINLVVKDLKTLKKIKKGELIVGSSKLHHYKRKNGTISCGFCSTDLYFQKAEATHIEMYSKLFYDLYYSGKDGL
;
A
#
# COMPACT_ATOMS: atom_id res chain seq x y z
N MET A 1 9.23 -7.15 -17.64
CA MET A 1 9.07 -5.91 -16.85
C MET A 1 9.94 -5.99 -15.61
N THR A 2 10.71 -4.95 -15.36
CA THR A 2 11.58 -4.88 -14.18
C THR A 2 10.81 -4.30 -13.00
N ILE A 3 10.84 -5.00 -11.88
CA ILE A 3 10.18 -4.54 -10.66
C ILE A 3 11.24 -4.25 -9.62
N LYS A 4 11.22 -3.05 -9.05
CA LYS A 4 12.10 -2.67 -7.97
C LYS A 4 11.57 -3.23 -6.65
N THR A 5 12.35 -4.06 -5.98
CA THR A 5 12.01 -4.54 -4.64
C THR A 5 12.63 -3.63 -3.60
N VAL A 6 11.79 -3.16 -2.68
CA VAL A 6 12.22 -2.36 -1.52
C VAL A 6 12.03 -3.26 -0.29
N ASP A 7 13.14 -3.65 0.35
CA ASP A 7 13.07 -4.51 1.53
C ASP A 7 12.59 -3.75 2.78
N ALA A 8 12.33 -4.49 3.85
CA ALA A 8 11.77 -3.93 5.06
C ALA A 8 12.65 -2.84 5.68
N THR A 9 13.99 -2.95 5.55
CA THR A 9 14.92 -1.97 6.11
C THR A 9 14.94 -0.67 5.32
N GLU A 10 14.69 -0.75 4.01
CA GLU A 10 14.72 0.41 3.10
C GLU A 10 13.34 1.06 2.94
N ARG A 11 12.28 0.38 3.39
CA ARG A 11 10.90 0.79 3.13
C ARG A 11 10.63 2.24 3.53
N LEU A 12 10.97 2.61 4.74
CA LEU A 12 10.66 3.95 5.25
C LEU A 12 11.46 5.03 4.51
N SER A 13 12.73 4.78 4.25
CA SER A 13 13.57 5.69 3.48
C SER A 13 13.02 5.91 2.07
N TYR A 14 12.62 4.81 1.42
CA TYR A 14 12.01 4.88 0.10
C TYR A 14 10.72 5.69 0.12
N LEU A 15 9.81 5.39 1.07
CA LEU A 15 8.53 6.10 1.16
C LEU A 15 8.71 7.59 1.41
N ARG A 16 9.66 7.97 2.27
CA ARG A 16 9.97 9.38 2.52
C ARG A 16 10.43 10.09 1.25
N SER A 17 11.27 9.45 0.46
CA SER A 17 11.76 10.03 -0.80
C SER A 17 10.68 10.10 -1.87
N ALA A 18 9.67 9.26 -1.78
CA ALA A 18 8.58 9.19 -2.76
C ALA A 18 7.42 10.14 -2.46
N VAL A 19 7.42 10.83 -1.31
CA VAL A 19 6.37 11.79 -0.98
C VAL A 19 6.45 13.00 -1.91
N ASN A 20 5.37 13.22 -2.66
CA ASN A 20 5.21 14.36 -3.56
C ASN A 20 3.71 14.58 -3.78
N ASP A 21 3.33 15.51 -4.66
CA ASP A 21 1.93 15.83 -4.94
C ASP A 21 1.25 14.88 -5.93
N GLU A 22 1.93 13.85 -6.39
CA GLU A 22 1.39 12.92 -7.36
C GLU A 22 0.62 11.78 -6.70
N HIS A 23 -0.55 11.46 -7.24
CA HIS A 23 -1.30 10.26 -6.86
C HIS A 23 -0.55 9.02 -7.37
N LYS A 24 -0.46 8.02 -6.51
CA LYS A 24 0.15 6.74 -6.84
C LYS A 24 -0.92 5.66 -6.80
N ILE A 25 -0.95 4.81 -7.82
CA ILE A 25 -1.84 3.66 -7.86
C ILE A 25 -1.16 2.51 -7.12
N PHE A 26 -1.91 1.82 -6.29
CA PHE A 26 -1.38 0.68 -5.53
C PHE A 26 -2.34 -0.51 -5.58
N ILE A 27 -1.80 -1.69 -5.37
CA ILE A 27 -2.56 -2.92 -5.18
C ILE A 27 -1.85 -3.78 -4.15
N GLY A 28 -2.61 -4.32 -3.20
CA GLY A 28 -2.05 -5.14 -2.13
C GLY A 28 -3.12 -5.93 -1.40
N LYS A 29 -2.69 -6.83 -0.52
CA LYS A 29 -3.59 -7.66 0.27
C LYS A 29 -4.03 -6.95 1.54
N TYR A 30 -5.33 -6.95 1.80
CA TYR A 30 -5.88 -6.47 3.06
C TYR A 30 -5.47 -7.40 4.19
N ASP A 31 -4.72 -6.86 5.15
CA ASP A 31 -4.37 -7.56 6.37
C ASP A 31 -5.05 -6.84 7.53
N GLU A 32 -6.01 -7.51 8.18
CA GLU A 32 -6.82 -6.94 9.27
C GLU A 32 -6.05 -6.48 10.51
N LYS A 33 -4.73 -6.47 10.50
CA LYS A 33 -3.98 -5.94 11.64
C LYS A 33 -4.34 -4.48 11.84
N LYS A 34 -5.24 -4.25 12.78
CA LYS A 34 -5.64 -2.92 13.20
C LYS A 34 -4.47 -2.26 13.93
N LEU A 35 -3.79 -1.39 13.22
CA LEU A 35 -2.97 -0.42 13.91
C LEU A 35 -3.97 0.57 14.53
N THR A 36 -4.38 0.31 15.75
CA THR A 36 -5.24 1.27 16.46
C THR A 36 -4.39 2.43 16.93
N PRO A 37 -4.40 3.58 16.23
CA PRO A 37 -3.93 4.76 16.90
C PRO A 37 -4.89 4.99 18.06
N LYS A 38 -4.37 5.32 19.23
CA LYS A 38 -5.18 5.77 20.35
C LYS A 38 -5.72 7.19 20.04
N THR A 39 -6.23 7.40 18.85
CA THR A 39 -6.90 8.65 18.52
C THR A 39 -8.35 8.49 18.91
N ARG A 40 -8.90 9.54 19.51
CA ARG A 40 -10.31 9.63 19.88
C ARG A 40 -11.22 9.71 18.67
N ASP A 41 -10.65 9.79 17.45
CA ASP A 41 -11.42 9.94 16.23
C ASP A 41 -11.83 8.57 15.70
N LYS A 42 -13.08 8.18 16.00
CA LYS A 42 -13.66 6.91 15.53
C LYS A 42 -14.04 6.92 14.05
N GLN A 43 -13.86 8.04 13.35
CA GLN A 43 -14.19 8.17 11.94
C GLN A 43 -13.15 7.55 11.02
N TYR A 44 -11.94 7.34 11.53
CA TYR A 44 -10.81 6.81 10.77
C TYR A 44 -10.42 5.44 11.27
N LYS A 45 -10.04 4.58 10.35
CA LYS A 45 -9.47 3.29 10.68
C LYS A 45 -8.11 3.15 10.02
N TRP A 46 -7.12 2.76 10.80
CA TRP A 46 -5.79 2.45 10.29
C TRP A 46 -5.75 0.98 9.93
N ILE A 47 -5.40 0.68 8.69
CA ILE A 47 -5.27 -0.68 8.22
C ILE A 47 -3.89 -0.90 7.60
N LEU A 48 -3.51 -2.16 7.55
CA LEU A 48 -2.28 -2.59 6.90
C LEU A 48 -2.64 -3.32 5.62
N ILE A 49 -1.95 -2.99 4.53
CA ILE A 49 -1.95 -3.82 3.34
C ILE A 49 -0.54 -4.40 3.16
N THR A 50 -0.47 -5.65 2.74
CA THR A 50 0.76 -6.40 2.60
C THR A 50 0.99 -6.80 1.16
N GLU A 51 2.24 -7.14 0.83
CA GLU A 51 2.62 -7.56 -0.52
C GLU A 51 2.12 -6.54 -1.56
N VAL A 52 2.58 -5.31 -1.42
CA VAL A 52 2.04 -4.16 -2.14
C VAL A 52 2.88 -3.84 -3.35
N PHE A 53 2.21 -3.64 -4.51
CA PHE A 53 2.85 -3.01 -5.66
C PHE A 53 2.36 -1.57 -5.79
N ILE A 54 3.29 -0.65 -5.93
CA ILE A 54 2.99 0.72 -6.36
C ILE A 54 3.29 0.77 -7.85
N LEU A 55 2.26 1.14 -8.64
CA LEU A 55 2.32 1.08 -10.09
C LEU A 55 2.87 2.38 -10.65
N LEU A 56 4.17 2.45 -10.73
CA LEU A 56 4.91 3.51 -11.42
C LEU A 56 5.40 2.97 -12.76
N ASP A 57 6.14 3.76 -13.53
CA ASP A 57 6.76 3.30 -14.79
C ASP A 57 7.59 2.05 -14.53
N GLU A 58 8.38 2.06 -13.47
CA GLU A 58 8.99 0.87 -12.91
C GLU A 58 8.22 0.53 -11.63
N PRO A 59 7.40 -0.54 -11.64
CA PRO A 59 6.64 -0.90 -10.44
C PRO A 59 7.54 -1.20 -9.25
N VAL A 60 7.07 -0.83 -8.07
CA VAL A 60 7.82 -1.01 -6.82
C VAL A 60 7.05 -1.97 -5.92
N PHE A 61 7.75 -2.98 -5.40
CA PHE A 61 7.20 -3.95 -4.44
C PHE A 61 7.63 -3.59 -3.03
N LEU A 62 6.65 -3.53 -2.13
CA LEU A 62 6.84 -3.29 -0.70
C LEU A 62 6.19 -4.42 0.10
N ASP A 63 6.80 -4.78 1.23
CA ASP A 63 6.22 -5.79 2.12
C ASP A 63 4.89 -5.33 2.72
N HIS A 64 4.77 -4.07 3.06
CA HIS A 64 3.53 -3.50 3.58
C HIS A 64 3.50 -1.98 3.49
N ILE A 65 2.30 -1.42 3.57
CA ILE A 65 2.08 0.02 3.73
C ILE A 65 0.80 0.24 4.53
N ASN A 66 0.76 1.34 5.26
CA ASN A 66 -0.40 1.72 6.06
C ASN A 66 -1.37 2.56 5.25
N LEU A 67 -2.66 2.29 5.42
CA LEU A 67 -3.73 3.12 4.91
C LEU A 67 -4.51 3.72 6.08
N VAL A 68 -4.81 5.01 6.00
CA VAL A 68 -5.73 5.66 6.92
C VAL A 68 -7.06 5.83 6.20
N VAL A 69 -8.06 5.06 6.58
CA VAL A 69 -9.31 4.93 5.85
C VAL A 69 -10.44 5.64 6.57
N LYS A 70 -11.14 6.52 5.85
CA LYS A 70 -12.36 7.17 6.31
C LYS A 70 -13.61 6.48 5.76
N ASP A 71 -13.54 5.94 4.55
CA ASP A 71 -14.65 5.25 3.91
C ASP A 71 -14.81 3.84 4.47
N LEU A 72 -15.45 3.75 5.62
CA LEU A 72 -15.65 2.47 6.31
C LEU A 72 -16.70 1.59 5.62
N LYS A 73 -17.59 2.17 4.83
CA LYS A 73 -18.60 1.39 4.07
C LYS A 73 -17.93 0.52 3.01
N THR A 74 -17.02 1.11 2.25
CA THR A 74 -16.27 0.36 1.26
C THR A 74 -15.36 -0.67 1.92
N LEU A 75 -14.72 -0.31 3.03
CA LEU A 75 -13.84 -1.22 3.76
C LEU A 75 -14.58 -2.47 4.27
N LYS A 76 -15.82 -2.32 4.73
CA LYS A 76 -16.63 -3.45 5.21
C LYS A 76 -16.92 -4.50 4.14
N LYS A 77 -16.84 -4.13 2.87
CA LYS A 77 -17.05 -5.05 1.74
C LYS A 77 -15.84 -5.89 1.41
N ILE A 78 -14.70 -5.58 2.02
CA ILE A 78 -13.42 -6.22 1.74
C ILE A 78 -13.03 -7.08 2.93
N LYS A 79 -12.73 -8.35 2.66
CA LYS A 79 -12.36 -9.33 3.69
C LYS A 79 -10.83 -9.47 3.75
N LYS A 80 -10.35 -9.90 4.91
CA LYS A 80 -8.93 -10.24 5.10
C LYS A 80 -8.45 -11.17 4.00
N GLY A 81 -7.29 -10.85 3.42
CA GLY A 81 -6.67 -11.62 2.33
C GLY A 81 -7.15 -11.24 0.95
N GLU A 82 -8.24 -10.49 0.83
CA GLU A 82 -8.67 -9.97 -0.46
C GLU A 82 -7.80 -8.79 -0.90
N LEU A 83 -7.73 -8.56 -2.21
CA LEU A 83 -6.93 -7.48 -2.76
C LEU A 83 -7.69 -6.16 -2.73
N ILE A 84 -6.97 -5.12 -2.35
CA ILE A 84 -7.41 -3.72 -2.43
C ILE A 84 -6.60 -3.06 -3.54
N VAL A 85 -7.28 -2.37 -4.44
CA VAL A 85 -6.67 -1.49 -5.43
C VAL A 85 -7.13 -0.08 -5.16
N GLY A 86 -6.24 0.88 -5.32
CA GLY A 86 -6.60 2.26 -5.07
C GLY A 86 -5.54 3.25 -5.55
N SER A 87 -5.80 4.51 -5.24
CA SER A 87 -4.85 5.58 -5.51
C SER A 87 -4.86 6.60 -4.38
N SER A 88 -3.72 7.16 -4.10
CA SER A 88 -3.56 8.19 -3.07
C SER A 88 -2.21 8.86 -3.21
N LYS A 89 -2.10 10.04 -2.62
CA LYS A 89 -0.80 10.64 -2.36
C LYS A 89 -0.19 10.01 -1.12
N LEU A 90 1.13 9.90 -1.09
CA LEU A 90 1.85 9.52 0.12
C LEU A 90 1.96 10.73 1.05
N HIS A 91 1.74 10.50 2.33
CA HIS A 91 1.82 11.52 3.36
C HIS A 91 2.77 11.11 4.48
N HIS A 92 3.47 12.09 5.05
CA HIS A 92 4.20 11.91 6.29
C HIS A 92 3.22 11.97 7.46
N TYR A 93 3.44 11.13 8.48
CA TYR A 93 2.73 11.24 9.74
C TYR A 93 3.67 10.95 10.91
N LYS A 94 3.38 11.57 12.05
CA LYS A 94 4.19 11.42 13.25
C LYS A 94 3.62 10.31 14.13
N ARG A 95 4.48 9.36 14.49
CA ARG A 95 4.13 8.31 15.46
C ARG A 95 4.26 8.86 16.89
N LYS A 96 3.66 8.14 17.86
CA LYS A 96 3.72 8.52 19.27
C LYS A 96 5.14 8.63 19.81
N ASN A 97 6.05 7.80 19.31
CA ASN A 97 7.46 7.82 19.72
C ASN A 97 8.25 8.97 19.10
N GLY A 98 7.60 9.86 18.35
CA GLY A 98 8.25 11.00 17.70
C GLY A 98 8.83 10.71 16.33
N THR A 99 8.87 9.45 15.89
CA THR A 99 9.38 9.12 14.55
C THR A 99 8.36 9.46 13.47
N ILE A 100 8.87 9.82 12.29
CA ILE A 100 8.04 10.14 11.13
C ILE A 100 7.93 8.91 10.24
N SER A 101 6.70 8.52 9.94
CA SER A 101 6.40 7.44 9.02
C SER A 101 5.67 7.97 7.79
N CYS A 102 5.40 7.11 6.81
CA CYS A 102 4.69 7.47 5.58
C CYS A 102 3.64 6.42 5.27
N GLY A 103 2.53 6.89 4.69
CA GLY A 103 1.45 6.02 4.27
C GLY A 103 0.47 6.75 3.38
N PHE A 104 -0.55 6.04 2.93
CA PHE A 104 -1.64 6.63 2.17
C PHE A 104 -2.71 7.13 3.14
N CYS A 105 -3.15 8.36 2.95
CA CYS A 105 -4.02 9.04 3.90
C CYS A 105 -5.41 9.28 3.32
N SER A 106 -6.42 9.23 4.19
CA SER A 106 -7.84 9.30 3.88
C SER A 106 -8.27 10.52 3.05
N THR A 107 -7.57 11.65 3.16
CA THR A 107 -7.94 12.87 2.43
C THR A 107 -7.83 12.72 0.91
N ASP A 108 -6.88 11.89 0.46
CA ASP A 108 -6.63 11.67 -0.96
C ASP A 108 -6.87 10.22 -1.38
N LEU A 109 -7.21 9.36 -0.43
CA LEU A 109 -7.31 7.93 -0.66
C LEU A 109 -8.63 7.58 -1.34
N TYR A 110 -8.52 6.99 -2.52
CA TYR A 110 -9.59 6.25 -3.18
C TYR A 110 -9.20 4.78 -3.23
N PHE A 111 -10.12 3.89 -2.87
CA PHE A 111 -9.83 2.46 -2.91
C PHE A 111 -11.10 1.66 -3.17
N GLN A 112 -10.91 0.45 -3.64
CA GLN A 112 -11.99 -0.51 -3.87
C GLN A 112 -11.46 -1.93 -3.74
N LYS A 113 -12.39 -2.88 -3.59
CA LYS A 113 -12.07 -4.31 -3.73
C LYS A 113 -11.61 -4.57 -5.15
N ALA A 114 -10.53 -5.33 -5.33
CA ALA A 114 -10.00 -5.66 -6.64
C ALA A 114 -10.99 -6.53 -7.44
N GLU A 115 -11.12 -6.22 -8.72
CA GLU A 115 -11.89 -7.02 -9.68
C GLU A 115 -11.00 -8.09 -10.32
N ALA A 116 -11.58 -8.97 -11.14
CA ALA A 116 -10.86 -10.06 -11.78
C ALA A 116 -9.65 -9.59 -12.58
N THR A 117 -9.80 -8.48 -13.31
CA THR A 117 -8.69 -7.89 -14.08
C THR A 117 -7.53 -7.41 -13.19
N HIS A 118 -7.85 -6.86 -12.02
CA HIS A 118 -6.83 -6.45 -11.05
C HIS A 118 -6.12 -7.66 -10.45
N ILE A 119 -6.85 -8.75 -10.20
CA ILE A 119 -6.27 -9.98 -9.65
C ILE A 119 -5.30 -10.60 -10.66
N GLU A 120 -5.67 -10.62 -11.94
CA GLU A 120 -4.78 -11.10 -13.02
C GLU A 120 -3.51 -10.24 -13.10
N MET A 121 -3.65 -8.93 -13.05
CA MET A 121 -2.52 -8.01 -13.07
C MET A 121 -1.60 -8.24 -11.87
N TYR A 122 -2.18 -8.42 -10.69
CA TYR A 122 -1.43 -8.67 -9.46
C TYR A 122 -0.63 -9.98 -9.57
N SER A 123 -1.26 -11.04 -10.06
CA SER A 123 -0.60 -12.33 -10.28
C SER A 123 0.56 -12.21 -11.27
N LYS A 124 0.37 -11.45 -12.33
CA LYS A 124 1.41 -11.21 -13.33
C LYS A 124 2.58 -10.41 -12.73
N LEU A 125 2.29 -9.42 -11.89
CA LEU A 125 3.33 -8.65 -11.21
C LEU A 125 4.17 -9.55 -10.30
N PHE A 126 3.55 -10.49 -9.57
CA PHE A 126 4.29 -11.47 -8.75
C PHE A 126 5.13 -12.40 -9.63
N TYR A 127 4.58 -12.82 -10.76
CA TYR A 127 5.36 -13.62 -11.70
C TYR A 127 6.60 -12.86 -12.16
N ASP A 128 6.43 -11.62 -12.59
CA ASP A 128 7.54 -10.77 -13.04
C ASP A 128 8.54 -10.51 -11.91
N LEU A 129 8.06 -10.30 -10.69
CA LEU A 129 8.91 -10.11 -9.51
C LEU A 129 9.76 -11.35 -9.25
N TYR A 130 9.15 -12.54 -9.29
CA TYR A 130 9.84 -13.81 -9.05
C TYR A 130 10.92 -14.06 -10.10
N TYR A 131 10.62 -13.79 -11.37
CA TYR A 131 11.55 -14.08 -12.47
C TYR A 131 12.54 -12.95 -12.77
N SER A 132 12.25 -11.70 -12.38
CA SER A 132 13.15 -10.58 -12.65
C SER A 132 14.51 -10.74 -11.95
N GLY A 133 14.56 -11.44 -10.82
CA GLY A 133 15.82 -11.76 -10.14
C GLY A 133 16.62 -12.85 -10.81
N LYS A 134 16.04 -13.59 -11.75
CA LYS A 134 16.68 -14.70 -12.46
C LYS A 134 17.15 -14.34 -13.86
N ASP A 135 16.65 -13.24 -14.40
CA ASP A 135 16.96 -12.81 -15.76
C ASP A 135 18.38 -12.23 -15.91
N GLY A 136 19.06 -12.03 -14.82
CA GLY A 136 20.47 -11.64 -14.80
C GLY A 136 21.45 -12.81 -14.93
N LEU A 137 20.93 -13.99 -15.14
CA LEU A 137 21.75 -15.21 -15.32
C LEU A 137 22.21 -15.35 -16.75
#